data_fb82747a789379df3a63e3b2746648a2
#
_entry.id   fb82747a789379df3a63e3b2746648a2
#
_cell.length_a   1.000
_cell.length_b   1.000
_cell.length_c   1.000
_cell.angle_alpha   90.00
_cell.angle_beta   90.00
_cell.angle_gamma   90.00
#
_symmetry.space_group_name_H-M   'P 1'
#
loop_
_entity.id
_entity.type
_entity.pdbx_description
1 polymer ?
#
loop_
_entity_poly.entity_id
_entity_poly.type
_entity_poly.pdbx_seq_one_letter_code
_entity_poly.pdbx_strand_id
1 'polypeptide(L)'
;SKLSSSWAASDVYKRQERVCGVIALHREEKRNAYGLVFIRCEDLIIATGGPGELYRDSVYPHHCHGGLGLALEAGVKLCNVTESQFGIGTPRTKFPWNLSGTYVQVMPRVYSVDAEGNEIHFLKRYYRTTREMVSNTFRKGYQWPFHSTRMLDYGSSLFDLAVFVEQQAGRKV
;
A
#
# COMPACT_ATOMS: atom_id res chain seq x y z
N SER A 1 -24.32 8.29 23.91
CA SER A 1 -23.47 7.25 24.47
C SER A 1 -22.26 7.06 23.58
N LYS A 2 -21.09 7.34 24.09
CA LYS A 2 -19.82 7.10 23.40
C LYS A 2 -19.53 5.62 23.43
N LEU A 3 -19.75 4.91 22.34
CA LEU A 3 -19.19 3.59 22.11
C LEU A 3 -17.73 3.74 21.66
N SER A 4 -16.81 3.92 22.58
CA SER A 4 -15.37 3.85 22.34
C SER A 4 -14.82 2.51 22.87
N SER A 5 -15.37 1.41 22.42
CA SER A 5 -14.76 0.10 22.64
C SER A 5 -13.87 -0.21 21.44
N SER A 6 -12.55 -0.28 21.64
CA SER A 6 -11.65 -0.76 20.60
C SER A 6 -11.74 -2.28 20.52
N TRP A 7 -12.25 -2.77 19.42
CA TRP A 7 -12.35 -4.18 19.09
C TRP A 7 -11.29 -4.54 18.07
N ALA A 8 -10.61 -5.63 18.25
CA ALA A 8 -9.73 -6.22 17.26
C ALA A 8 -10.26 -7.61 16.92
N ALA A 9 -10.61 -7.86 15.68
CA ALA A 9 -10.98 -9.19 15.22
C ALA A 9 -9.74 -10.07 15.21
N SER A 10 -9.81 -11.23 15.84
CA SER A 10 -8.71 -12.19 15.91
C SER A 10 -8.96 -13.45 15.09
N ASP A 11 -10.21 -13.75 14.77
CA ASP A 11 -10.56 -14.90 13.95
C ASP A 11 -12.01 -14.80 13.43
N VAL A 12 -12.28 -15.49 12.30
CA VAL A 12 -13.61 -15.64 11.72
C VAL A 12 -14.08 -17.08 11.93
N TYR A 13 -15.12 -17.26 12.72
CA TYR A 13 -15.67 -18.57 13.00
C TYR A 13 -16.64 -19.01 11.91
N LYS A 14 -16.43 -20.21 11.36
CA LYS A 14 -17.28 -20.83 10.35
C LYS A 14 -17.86 -22.16 10.81
N ARG A 15 -19.06 -22.46 10.35
CA ARG A 15 -19.70 -23.76 10.48
C ARG A 15 -20.25 -24.17 9.10
N GLN A 16 -19.84 -25.32 8.59
CA GLN A 16 -20.26 -25.80 7.27
C GLN A 16 -20.09 -24.74 6.15
N GLU A 17 -18.92 -24.13 6.08
CA GLU A 17 -18.55 -23.09 5.10
C GLU A 17 -19.32 -21.75 5.21
N ARG A 18 -20.18 -21.60 6.20
CA ARG A 18 -20.87 -20.33 6.49
C ARG A 18 -20.26 -19.62 7.69
N VAL A 19 -20.13 -18.32 7.57
CA VAL A 19 -19.75 -17.46 8.69
C VAL A 19 -20.83 -17.57 9.78
N CYS A 20 -20.42 -17.77 11.03
CA CYS A 20 -21.31 -17.83 12.20
C CYS A 20 -21.01 -16.73 13.19
N GLY A 21 -19.88 -16.07 13.05
CA GLY A 21 -19.46 -15.02 13.95
C GLY A 21 -18.00 -14.67 13.82
N VAL A 22 -17.55 -13.80 14.66
CA VAL A 22 -16.19 -13.35 14.77
C VAL A 22 -15.73 -13.41 16.22
N ILE A 23 -14.50 -13.86 16.44
CA ILE A 23 -13.84 -13.76 17.74
C ILE A 23 -13.11 -12.43 17.76
N ALA A 24 -13.41 -11.62 18.74
CA ALA A 24 -12.85 -10.29 18.90
C ALA A 24 -12.18 -10.14 20.27
N LEU A 25 -11.12 -9.36 20.33
CA LEU A 25 -10.50 -8.93 21.56
C LEU A 25 -11.21 -7.66 22.05
N HIS A 26 -11.81 -7.72 23.23
CA HIS A 26 -12.38 -6.57 23.91
C HIS A 26 -11.49 -6.15 25.08
N ARG A 27 -10.86 -5.02 24.97
CA ARG A 27 -9.82 -4.58 25.92
C ARG A 27 -10.32 -4.38 27.35
N GLU A 28 -11.60 -4.13 27.51
CA GLU A 28 -12.24 -3.89 28.81
C GLU A 28 -12.99 -5.11 29.34
N GLU A 29 -12.96 -6.25 28.62
CA GLU A 29 -13.62 -7.48 29.05
C GLU A 29 -12.89 -8.07 30.26
N LYS A 30 -13.62 -8.26 31.33
CA LYS A 30 -13.10 -8.78 32.59
C LYS A 30 -13.63 -10.17 32.96
N ARG A 31 -14.57 -10.71 32.19
CA ARG A 31 -15.18 -12.02 32.46
C ARG A 31 -14.25 -13.19 32.11
N ASN A 32 -13.23 -12.94 31.32
CA ASN A 32 -12.19 -13.92 31.01
C ASN A 32 -10.81 -13.25 30.97
N ALA A 33 -9.77 -14.07 31.19
CA ALA A 33 -8.39 -13.58 31.32
C ALA A 33 -7.82 -12.99 30.02
N TYR A 34 -8.41 -13.32 28.86
CA TYR A 34 -7.88 -12.95 27.54
C TYR A 34 -8.66 -11.82 26.86
N GLY A 35 -9.77 -11.39 27.44
CA GLY A 35 -10.64 -10.40 26.84
C GLY A 35 -11.32 -10.85 25.53
N LEU A 36 -11.37 -12.16 25.27
CA LEU A 36 -11.98 -12.70 24.07
C LEU A 36 -13.49 -12.70 24.14
N VAL A 37 -14.13 -12.23 23.09
CA VAL A 37 -15.58 -12.19 22.98
C VAL A 37 -15.99 -12.75 21.61
N PHE A 38 -16.96 -13.65 21.62
CA PHE A 38 -17.58 -14.14 20.40
C PHE A 38 -18.78 -13.27 20.05
N ILE A 39 -18.75 -12.70 18.84
CA ILE A 39 -19.83 -11.91 18.28
C ILE A 39 -20.51 -12.75 17.21
N ARG A 40 -21.71 -13.22 17.49
CA ARG A 40 -22.49 -14.00 16.53
C ARG A 40 -23.00 -13.09 15.40
N CYS A 41 -22.77 -13.49 14.17
CA CYS A 41 -23.33 -12.84 12.98
C CYS A 41 -23.48 -13.86 11.85
N GLU A 42 -24.38 -13.59 10.94
CA GLU A 42 -24.61 -14.39 9.72
C GLU A 42 -23.80 -13.81 8.55
N ASP A 43 -23.59 -12.51 8.54
CA ASP A 43 -22.82 -11.78 7.55
C ASP A 43 -21.74 -10.95 8.26
N LEU A 44 -20.53 -10.93 7.68
CA LEU A 44 -19.39 -10.18 8.17
C LEU A 44 -18.83 -9.28 7.06
N ILE A 45 -18.82 -8.00 7.31
CA ILE A 45 -18.18 -7.02 6.43
C ILE A 45 -16.78 -6.73 6.96
N ILE A 46 -15.76 -7.03 6.16
CA ILE A 46 -14.36 -6.73 6.47
C ILE A 46 -14.00 -5.42 5.77
N ALA A 47 -13.75 -4.38 6.55
CA ALA A 47 -13.42 -3.04 6.07
C ALA A 47 -12.18 -2.49 6.81
N THR A 48 -11.15 -3.33 6.97
CA THR A 48 -9.95 -3.06 7.77
C THR A 48 -8.87 -2.30 7.02
N GLY A 49 -9.13 -1.90 5.78
CA GLY A 49 -8.13 -1.31 4.90
C GLY A 49 -7.19 -2.36 4.30
N GLY A 50 -6.26 -1.90 3.49
CA GLY A 50 -5.26 -2.74 2.84
C GLY A 50 -4.09 -3.09 3.77
N PRO A 51 -3.20 -4.01 3.33
CA PRO A 51 -2.04 -4.46 4.09
C PRO A 51 -0.95 -3.38 4.08
N GLY A 52 -0.89 -2.55 5.10
CA GLY A 52 0.06 -1.45 5.20
C GLY A 52 1.51 -1.88 5.37
N GLU A 53 1.76 -3.05 5.95
CA GLU A 53 3.11 -3.58 6.20
C GLU A 53 3.51 -4.73 5.25
N LEU A 54 2.93 -4.79 4.07
CA LEU A 54 3.32 -5.76 3.04
C LEU A 54 4.76 -5.52 2.54
N TYR A 55 5.21 -4.27 2.56
CA TYR A 55 6.52 -3.86 2.07
C TYR A 55 7.45 -3.46 3.23
N ARG A 56 8.75 -3.65 3.04
CA ARG A 56 9.77 -3.30 4.05
C ARG A 56 9.72 -1.82 4.42
N ASP A 57 9.59 -0.96 3.43
CA ASP A 57 9.48 0.49 3.61
C ASP A 57 8.01 0.90 3.46
N SER A 58 7.31 1.00 4.58
CA SER A 58 5.91 1.40 4.65
C SER A 58 5.76 2.70 5.45
N VAL A 59 4.87 3.56 4.99
CA VAL A 59 4.49 4.80 5.67
C VAL A 59 3.38 4.60 6.69
N TYR A 60 2.75 3.43 6.68
CA TYR A 60 1.72 3.10 7.64
C TYR A 60 2.32 2.82 9.03
N PRO A 61 1.59 3.08 10.09
CA PRO A 61 2.02 2.69 11.44
C PRO A 61 2.32 1.20 11.52
N HIS A 62 3.23 0.84 12.42
CA HIS A 62 3.48 -0.56 12.72
C HIS A 62 2.18 -1.29 13.11
N HIS A 63 2.09 -2.56 12.72
CA HIS A 63 0.93 -3.42 12.95
C HIS A 63 -0.33 -3.09 12.14
N CYS A 64 -0.23 -2.26 11.09
CA CYS A 64 -1.29 -2.07 10.11
C CYS A 64 -1.27 -3.18 9.06
N HIS A 65 -1.62 -4.40 9.46
CA HIS A 65 -1.55 -5.57 8.58
C HIS A 65 -2.79 -5.76 7.70
N GLY A 66 -3.87 -5.02 7.97
CA GLY A 66 -5.17 -5.22 7.33
C GLY A 66 -5.87 -6.50 7.82
N GLY A 67 -6.97 -6.84 7.20
CA GLY A 67 -7.78 -8.02 7.55
C GLY A 67 -7.74 -9.15 6.51
N LEU A 68 -6.79 -9.11 5.56
CA LEU A 68 -6.73 -10.09 4.46
C LEU A 68 -6.51 -11.52 4.94
N GLY A 69 -5.70 -11.71 5.99
CA GLY A 69 -5.47 -13.02 6.59
C GLY A 69 -6.75 -13.68 7.08
N LEU A 70 -7.59 -12.93 7.80
CA LEU A 70 -8.89 -13.40 8.30
C LEU A 70 -9.82 -13.81 7.14
N ALA A 71 -9.83 -13.04 6.06
CA ALA A 71 -10.62 -13.35 4.88
C ALA A 71 -10.14 -14.65 4.20
N LEU A 72 -8.81 -14.80 4.03
CA LEU A 72 -8.21 -15.99 3.44
C LEU A 72 -8.48 -17.25 4.27
N GLU A 73 -8.29 -17.20 5.58
CA GLU A 73 -8.61 -18.31 6.50
C GLU A 73 -10.08 -18.66 6.45
N ALA A 74 -10.95 -17.68 6.25
CA ALA A 74 -12.36 -17.89 6.03
C ALA A 74 -12.69 -18.47 4.63
N GLY A 75 -11.70 -18.67 3.74
CA GLY A 75 -11.88 -19.23 2.40
C GLY A 75 -12.33 -18.22 1.35
N VAL A 76 -12.22 -16.92 1.64
CA VAL A 76 -12.52 -15.87 0.66
C VAL A 76 -11.46 -15.89 -0.44
N LYS A 77 -11.90 -15.84 -1.70
CA LYS A 77 -11.00 -15.74 -2.85
C LYS A 77 -10.57 -14.30 -3.03
N LEU A 78 -9.27 -14.08 -3.16
CA LEU A 78 -8.73 -12.78 -3.50
C LEU A 78 -8.49 -12.67 -5.01
N CYS A 79 -8.61 -11.47 -5.53
CA CYS A 79 -8.24 -11.15 -6.91
C CYS A 79 -7.23 -9.99 -6.91
N ASN A 80 -6.48 -9.87 -8.00
CA ASN A 80 -5.50 -8.80 -8.22
C ASN A 80 -4.44 -8.67 -7.11
N VAL A 81 -4.06 -9.76 -6.47
CA VAL A 81 -3.07 -9.73 -5.38
C VAL A 81 -1.68 -9.27 -5.85
N THR A 82 -1.37 -9.48 -7.13
CA THR A 82 -0.15 -9.00 -7.76
C THR A 82 -0.15 -7.50 -8.04
N GLU A 83 -1.31 -6.86 -7.94
CA GLU A 83 -1.50 -5.43 -8.15
C GLU A 83 -1.30 -4.60 -6.86
N SER A 84 -0.90 -5.27 -5.78
CA SER A 84 -0.59 -4.57 -4.52
C SER A 84 0.58 -3.62 -4.72
N GLN A 85 0.37 -2.34 -4.45
CA GLN A 85 1.38 -1.30 -4.66
C GLN A 85 1.19 -0.13 -3.72
N PHE A 86 2.28 0.60 -3.49
CA PHE A 86 2.25 1.92 -2.88
C PHE A 86 2.49 3.01 -3.93
N GLY A 87 2.08 4.23 -3.61
CA GLY A 87 2.55 5.41 -4.30
C GLY A 87 4.03 5.68 -4.01
N ILE A 88 4.57 6.74 -4.60
CA ILE A 88 5.92 7.18 -4.33
C ILE A 88 6.03 7.55 -2.85
N GLY A 89 6.96 6.95 -2.16
CA GLY A 89 7.21 7.16 -0.74
C GLY A 89 8.69 7.44 -0.47
N THR A 90 8.96 7.91 0.72
CA THR A 90 10.32 8.08 1.22
C THR A 90 10.78 6.83 1.97
N PRO A 91 12.10 6.55 2.05
CA PRO A 91 12.61 5.45 2.87
C PRO A 91 12.19 5.62 4.34
N ARG A 92 11.65 4.56 4.95
CA ARG A 92 11.17 4.55 6.34
C ARG A 92 12.22 5.00 7.36
N THR A 93 13.48 4.68 7.09
CA THR A 93 14.60 4.98 7.99
C THR A 93 14.93 6.47 8.10
N LYS A 94 14.45 7.28 7.16
CA LYS A 94 14.74 8.71 7.12
C LYS A 94 13.50 9.55 7.45
N PHE A 95 12.46 9.38 6.69
CA PHE A 95 11.25 10.18 6.83
C PHE A 95 10.08 9.40 6.18
N PRO A 96 9.31 8.63 6.95
CA PRO A 96 8.33 7.69 6.42
C PRO A 96 7.07 8.42 5.95
N TRP A 97 7.15 9.10 4.82
CA TRP A 97 6.01 9.78 4.22
C TRP A 97 5.62 9.15 2.91
N ASN A 98 4.32 9.00 2.72
CA ASN A 98 3.75 8.73 1.41
C ASN A 98 3.60 10.08 0.69
N LEU A 99 4.38 10.28 -0.35
CA LEU A 99 4.23 11.44 -1.20
C LEU A 99 2.99 11.22 -2.05
N SER A 100 1.95 12.01 -1.83
CA SER A 100 0.82 12.04 -2.75
C SER A 100 1.32 12.28 -4.17
N GLY A 101 0.75 11.57 -5.16
CA GLY A 101 1.09 11.79 -6.56
C GLY A 101 0.97 13.26 -6.98
N THR A 102 0.14 14.06 -6.31
CA THR A 102 0.02 15.50 -6.55
C THR A 102 1.32 16.27 -6.34
N TYR A 103 2.22 15.82 -5.48
CA TYR A 103 3.54 16.45 -5.34
C TYR A 103 4.40 16.36 -6.60
N VAL A 104 4.16 15.37 -7.44
CA VAL A 104 4.88 15.25 -8.72
C VAL A 104 4.41 16.31 -9.73
N GLN A 105 3.23 16.88 -9.54
CA GLN A 105 2.68 17.94 -10.40
C GLN A 105 3.40 19.30 -10.23
N VAL A 106 4.14 19.50 -9.15
CA VAL A 106 5.01 20.68 -9.02
C VAL A 106 6.29 20.56 -9.87
N MET A 107 6.40 19.50 -10.66
CA MET A 107 7.53 19.25 -11.56
C MET A 107 8.87 19.22 -10.82
N PRO A 108 9.05 18.32 -9.86
CA PRO A 108 10.29 18.20 -9.12
C PRO A 108 11.42 17.78 -10.06
N ARG A 109 12.61 18.19 -9.72
CA ARG A 109 13.81 17.67 -10.36
C ARG A 109 14.06 16.26 -9.85
N VAL A 110 14.02 15.28 -10.78
CA VAL A 110 14.19 13.86 -10.48
C VAL A 110 15.51 13.38 -11.03
N TYR A 111 16.34 12.82 -10.17
CA TYR A 111 17.66 12.29 -10.51
C TYR A 111 18.05 11.18 -9.54
N SER A 112 18.96 10.33 -9.97
CA SER A 112 19.67 9.42 -9.07
C SER A 112 21.11 9.90 -8.87
N VAL A 113 21.80 9.34 -7.88
CA VAL A 113 23.17 9.68 -7.57
C VAL A 113 24.04 8.43 -7.73
N ASP A 114 25.15 8.54 -8.47
CA ASP A 114 26.14 7.48 -8.62
C ASP A 114 27.05 7.34 -7.38
N ALA A 115 28.00 6.43 -7.44
CA ALA A 115 28.94 6.17 -6.35
C ALA A 115 29.88 7.36 -6.09
N GLU A 116 30.15 8.15 -7.11
CA GLU A 116 31.02 9.33 -7.11
C GLU A 116 30.27 10.60 -6.66
N GLY A 117 28.95 10.52 -6.49
CA GLY A 117 28.11 11.64 -6.07
C GLY A 117 27.55 12.48 -7.23
N ASN A 118 27.72 12.04 -8.48
CA ASN A 118 27.20 12.77 -9.65
C ASN A 118 25.70 12.49 -9.86
N GLU A 119 24.99 13.50 -10.32
CA GLU A 119 23.58 13.38 -10.65
C GLU A 119 23.35 12.71 -11.99
N ILE A 120 22.48 11.73 -12.03
CA ILE A 120 22.04 11.03 -13.23
C ILE A 120 20.59 11.37 -13.51
N HIS A 121 20.34 12.11 -14.56
CA HIS A 121 18.98 12.45 -15.03
C HIS A 121 18.38 11.29 -15.82
N PHE A 122 18.09 10.19 -15.13
CA PHE A 122 17.75 8.91 -15.71
C PHE A 122 16.44 8.91 -16.52
N LEU A 123 15.47 9.76 -16.20
CA LEU A 123 14.19 9.83 -16.91
C LEU A 123 14.36 10.10 -18.40
N LYS A 124 15.43 10.79 -18.82
CA LYS A 124 15.75 11.04 -20.24
C LYS A 124 15.95 9.76 -21.06
N ARG A 125 16.22 8.62 -20.42
CA ARG A 125 16.39 7.33 -21.10
C ARG A 125 15.07 6.68 -21.48
N TYR A 126 13.98 7.09 -20.82
CA TYR A 126 12.66 6.47 -20.95
C TYR A 126 11.69 7.28 -21.82
N TYR A 127 11.98 8.55 -22.04
CA TYR A 127 11.15 9.45 -22.82
C TYR A 127 11.92 10.01 -24.02
N ARG A 128 11.28 10.04 -25.18
CA ARG A 128 11.91 10.48 -26.43
C ARG A 128 12.17 11.98 -26.48
N THR A 129 11.30 12.76 -25.84
CA THR A 129 11.38 14.21 -25.82
C THR A 129 11.19 14.76 -24.40
N THR A 130 11.74 15.94 -24.13
CA THR A 130 11.51 16.65 -22.88
C THR A 130 10.03 16.93 -22.65
N ARG A 131 9.28 17.25 -23.70
CA ARG A 131 7.84 17.48 -23.60
C ARG A 131 7.10 16.23 -23.13
N GLU A 132 7.43 15.09 -23.69
CA GLU A 132 6.87 13.80 -23.31
C GLU A 132 7.19 13.48 -21.84
N MET A 133 8.45 13.64 -21.42
CA MET A 133 8.90 13.45 -20.06
C MET A 133 8.13 14.34 -19.07
N VAL A 134 8.05 15.64 -19.33
CA VAL A 134 7.33 16.60 -18.51
C VAL A 134 5.85 16.26 -18.43
N SER A 135 5.20 15.99 -19.57
CA SER A 135 3.78 15.61 -19.60
C SER A 135 3.48 14.35 -18.79
N ASN A 136 4.30 13.31 -18.93
CA ASN A 136 4.09 12.06 -18.18
C ASN A 136 4.44 12.17 -16.70
N THR A 137 5.44 12.98 -16.35
CA THR A 137 5.73 13.31 -14.96
C THR A 137 4.54 14.03 -14.32
N PHE A 138 3.96 15.02 -14.98
CA PHE A 138 2.76 15.70 -14.51
C PHE A 138 1.56 14.76 -14.37
N ARG A 139 1.33 13.89 -15.36
CA ARG A 139 0.26 12.89 -15.35
C ARG A 139 0.39 11.92 -14.18
N LYS A 140 1.60 11.64 -13.70
CA LYS A 140 1.83 10.78 -12.55
C LYS A 140 1.08 11.27 -11.32
N GLY A 141 0.81 12.55 -11.20
CA GLY A 141 0.04 13.15 -10.11
C GLY A 141 -1.44 12.74 -10.07
N TYR A 142 -2.03 12.30 -11.20
CA TYR A 142 -3.43 11.90 -11.27
C TYR A 142 -3.67 10.54 -11.95
N GLN A 143 -2.69 9.96 -12.60
CA GLN A 143 -2.72 8.58 -13.13
C GLN A 143 -2.14 7.57 -12.13
N TRP A 144 -2.27 7.87 -10.88
CA TRP A 144 -1.93 7.00 -9.78
C TRP A 144 -3.21 6.31 -9.25
N PRO A 145 -3.16 5.04 -8.85
CA PRO A 145 -2.01 4.14 -8.83
C PRO A 145 -1.62 3.61 -10.21
N PHE A 146 -0.47 2.94 -10.27
CA PHE A 146 -0.01 2.16 -11.41
C PHE A 146 -1.10 1.18 -11.85
N HIS A 147 -1.49 1.23 -13.10
CA HIS A 147 -2.62 0.44 -13.57
C HIS A 147 -2.14 -0.60 -14.58
N SER A 148 -2.21 -1.88 -14.23
CA SER A 148 -1.66 -2.97 -15.03
C SER A 148 -2.23 -3.03 -16.46
N THR A 149 -3.54 -2.87 -16.62
CA THR A 149 -4.20 -2.93 -17.93
C THR A 149 -3.96 -1.70 -18.80
N ARG A 150 -3.53 -0.60 -18.21
CA ARG A 150 -3.27 0.67 -18.90
C ARG A 150 -1.81 1.10 -18.87
N MET A 151 -0.94 0.25 -18.34
CA MET A 151 0.48 0.54 -18.19
C MET A 151 1.14 0.91 -19.51
N LEU A 152 0.78 0.21 -20.60
CA LEU A 152 1.32 0.49 -21.94
C LEU A 152 0.82 1.83 -22.50
N ASP A 153 -0.40 2.23 -22.16
CA ASP A 153 -1.01 3.49 -22.59
C ASP A 153 -0.57 4.66 -21.70
N TYR A 154 -0.15 4.37 -20.46
CA TYR A 154 0.25 5.38 -19.50
C TYR A 154 1.76 5.52 -19.43
N GLY A 155 2.30 6.42 -20.24
CA GLY A 155 3.71 6.78 -20.17
C GLY A 155 4.16 7.25 -18.76
N SER A 156 3.22 7.67 -17.91
CA SER A 156 3.49 7.98 -16.50
C SER A 156 3.95 6.78 -15.69
N SER A 157 3.59 5.56 -16.08
CA SER A 157 4.06 4.33 -15.43
C SER A 157 5.55 4.07 -15.67
N LEU A 158 6.12 4.61 -16.75
CA LEU A 158 7.56 4.56 -17.01
C LEU A 158 8.35 5.31 -15.94
N PHE A 159 7.73 6.30 -15.29
CA PHE A 159 8.34 7.01 -14.17
C PHE A 159 8.64 6.05 -13.02
N ASP A 160 7.66 5.21 -12.62
CA ASP A 160 7.83 4.24 -11.54
C ASP A 160 8.87 3.19 -11.89
N LEU A 161 8.81 2.67 -13.12
CA LEU A 161 9.78 1.70 -13.62
C LEU A 161 11.20 2.27 -13.63
N ALA A 162 11.35 3.51 -14.06
CA ALA A 162 12.65 4.19 -14.10
C ALA A 162 13.23 4.35 -12.68
N VAL A 163 12.42 4.77 -11.71
CA VAL A 163 12.83 4.85 -10.30
C VAL A 163 13.21 3.48 -9.76
N PHE A 164 12.41 2.46 -10.04
CA PHE A 164 12.70 1.09 -9.61
C PHE A 164 14.02 0.57 -10.16
N VAL A 165 14.30 0.79 -11.45
CA VAL A 165 15.57 0.35 -12.08
C VAL A 165 16.77 1.05 -11.44
N GLU A 166 16.68 2.34 -11.15
CA GLU A 166 17.74 3.07 -10.46
C GLU A 166 18.00 2.51 -9.05
N GLN A 167 16.93 2.20 -8.31
CA GLN A 167 17.03 1.60 -6.99
C GLN A 167 17.60 0.18 -7.03
N GLN A 168 17.21 -0.64 -8.02
CA GLN A 168 17.79 -1.98 -8.23
C GLN A 168 19.28 -1.91 -8.54
N ALA A 169 19.74 -0.86 -9.20
CA ALA A 169 21.15 -0.60 -9.44
C ALA A 169 21.90 -0.04 -8.19
N GLY A 170 21.23 0.01 -7.03
CA GLY A 170 21.82 0.50 -5.79
C GLY A 170 21.94 2.01 -5.68
N ARG A 171 21.39 2.76 -6.64
CA ARG A 171 21.45 4.23 -6.64
C ARG A 171 20.35 4.83 -5.77
N LYS A 172 20.63 5.96 -5.17
CA LYS A 172 19.62 6.74 -4.44
C LYS A 172 18.89 7.63 -5.44
N VAL A 173 17.57 7.63 -5.37
CA VAL A 173 16.71 8.52 -6.15
C VAL A 173 16.12 9.59 -5.24
#